data_b6d907c7726f67cb06b484504a709a17
#
_entry.id   b6d907c7726f67cb06b484504a709a17
#
_cell.length_a   1.000
_cell.length_b   1.000
_cell.length_c   1.000
_cell.angle_alpha   90.00
_cell.angle_beta   90.00
_cell.angle_gamma   90.00
#
_symmetry.space_group_name_H-M   'P 1'
#
loop_
_entity.id
_entity.type
_entity.pdbx_description
1 polymer ?
#
loop_
_entity_poly.entity_id
_entity_poly.type
_entity_poly.pdbx_seq_one_letter_code
_entity_poly.pdbx_strand_id
1 'polypeptide(L)' 'MSQDTIEGYVDHIIFRNEDNGYTVLNLIVKGSEVTCVGTFEYVGEGELLELHGFYVEHATYGQQFKMESY' A
#
# COMPACT_ATOMS: atom_id res chain seq x y z
N MET A 1 -7.25 -18.97 -4.22
CA MET A 1 -7.71 -17.59 -4.11
C MET A 1 -6.82 -16.68 -4.92
N SER A 2 -7.43 -15.81 -5.66
CA SER A 2 -6.66 -14.88 -6.48
C SER A 2 -6.34 -13.61 -5.70
N GLN A 3 -5.20 -13.05 -5.99
CA GLN A 3 -4.83 -11.75 -5.45
C GLN A 3 -5.63 -10.65 -6.13
N ASP A 4 -5.83 -9.56 -5.40
CA ASP A 4 -6.35 -8.34 -5.98
C ASP A 4 -5.19 -7.52 -6.54
N THR A 5 -5.46 -6.76 -7.58
CA THR A 5 -4.49 -5.84 -8.16
C THR A 5 -5.08 -4.44 -8.10
N ILE A 6 -4.32 -3.50 -7.55
CA ILE A 6 -4.72 -2.10 -7.55
C ILE A 6 -3.61 -1.26 -8.12
N GLU A 7 -3.99 -0.15 -8.77
CA GLU A 7 -3.03 0.77 -9.36
C GLU A 7 -3.40 2.19 -8.93
N GLY A 8 -2.39 2.94 -8.54
CA GLY A 8 -2.60 4.32 -8.14
C GLY A 8 -1.28 4.99 -7.84
N TYR A 9 -1.35 6.23 -7.39
CA TYR A 9 -0.13 6.95 -7.04
C TYR A 9 -0.03 7.15 -5.53
N VAL A 10 1.20 7.20 -5.05
CA VAL A 10 1.48 7.38 -3.63
C VAL A 10 1.18 8.83 -3.24
N ASP A 11 0.16 9.01 -2.40
CA ASP A 11 -0.21 10.33 -1.91
C ASP A 11 0.64 10.71 -0.69
N HIS A 12 0.80 9.76 0.22
CA HIS A 12 1.47 10.07 1.47
C HIS A 12 2.07 8.79 2.07
N ILE A 13 3.32 8.87 2.51
CA ILE A 13 3.96 7.77 3.25
C ILE A 13 3.76 8.07 4.73
N ILE A 14 3.01 7.20 5.41
CA ILE A 14 2.67 7.38 6.81
C ILE A 14 3.81 6.92 7.72
N PHE A 15 4.41 5.78 7.36
CA PHE A 15 5.48 5.18 8.15
C PHE A 15 6.38 4.35 7.24
N ARG A 16 7.67 4.39 7.50
CA ARG A 16 8.62 3.51 6.80
C ARG A 16 9.73 3.12 7.76
N ASN A 17 9.99 1.80 7.82
CA ASN A 17 11.12 1.27 8.56
C ASN A 17 12.25 1.02 7.55
N GLU A 18 13.32 1.81 7.66
CA GLU A 18 14.41 1.75 6.68
C GLU A 18 15.24 0.48 6.80
N ASP A 19 15.18 -0.20 7.96
CA ASP A 19 15.97 -1.41 8.15
C ASP A 19 15.42 -2.59 7.36
N ASN A 20 14.10 -2.72 7.27
CA ASN A 20 13.46 -3.85 6.60
C ASN A 20 12.57 -3.45 5.44
N GLY A 21 12.37 -2.15 5.22
CA GLY A 21 11.55 -1.66 4.12
C GLY A 21 10.05 -1.71 4.35
N TYR A 22 9.61 -2.11 5.55
CA TYR A 22 8.18 -2.13 5.84
C TYR A 22 7.61 -0.73 5.79
N THR A 23 6.56 -0.56 5.03
CA THR A 23 5.99 0.76 4.75
C THR A 23 4.48 0.75 4.88
N VAL A 24 3.95 1.83 5.45
CA VAL A 24 2.51 2.10 5.46
C VAL A 24 2.34 3.39 4.68
N LEU A 25 1.51 3.34 3.63
CA LEU A 25 1.29 4.51 2.79
C LEU A 25 -0.16 4.60 2.34
N ASN A 26 -0.54 5.78 1.89
CA ASN A 26 -1.85 5.98 1.25
C ASN A 26 -1.64 6.06 -0.25
N LEU A 27 -2.38 5.22 -0.98
CA LEU A 27 -2.37 5.18 -2.43
C LEU A 27 -3.71 5.71 -2.93
N ILE A 28 -3.67 6.59 -3.93
CA ILE A 28 -4.90 7.10 -4.53
C ILE A 28 -5.25 6.20 -5.71
N VAL A 29 -6.34 5.45 -5.56
CA VAL A 29 -6.81 4.50 -6.55
C VAL A 29 -8.17 4.98 -7.05
N LYS A 30 -8.21 5.41 -8.30
CA LYS A 30 -9.45 5.91 -8.91
C LYS A 30 -10.12 6.99 -8.04
N GLY A 31 -9.31 7.89 -7.52
CA GLY A 31 -9.80 9.00 -6.70
C GLY A 31 -10.10 8.66 -5.25
N SER A 32 -9.90 7.41 -4.84
CA SER A 32 -10.15 6.98 -3.46
C SER A 32 -8.84 6.67 -2.76
N GLU A 33 -8.78 7.00 -1.49
CA GLU A 33 -7.59 6.75 -0.68
C GLU A 33 -7.62 5.33 -0.14
N VAL A 34 -6.54 4.57 -0.39
CA VAL A 34 -6.41 3.20 0.09
C VAL A 34 -5.14 3.12 0.91
N THR A 35 -5.27 2.68 2.16
CA THR A 35 -4.10 2.48 3.03
C THR A 35 -3.47 1.15 2.68
N CYS A 36 -2.20 1.18 2.29
CA CYS A 36 -1.46 0.00 1.87
C CYS A 36 -0.31 -0.27 2.83
N VAL A 37 -0.10 -1.55 3.13
CA VAL A 37 0.99 -1.98 4.01
C VAL A 37 1.79 -3.07 3.31
N GLY A 38 3.09 -3.08 3.51
CA GLY A 38 3.94 -4.11 2.93
C GLY A 38 5.39 -3.70 2.94
N THR A 39 6.22 -4.55 2.34
CA THR A 39 7.66 -4.29 2.25
C THR A 39 7.99 -3.76 0.87
N PHE A 40 8.58 -2.58 0.82
CA PHE A 40 9.00 -1.93 -0.43
C PHE A 40 10.50 -1.70 -0.37
N GLU A 41 11.18 -1.93 -1.51
CA GLU A 41 12.60 -1.57 -1.63
C GLU A 41 12.76 -0.06 -1.78
N TYR A 42 12.03 0.49 -2.74
CA TYR A 42 12.06 1.92 -3.00
C TYR A 42 10.65 2.38 -3.26
N VAL A 43 10.26 3.45 -2.59
CA VAL A 43 8.94 4.03 -2.81
C VAL A 43 9.01 5.51 -2.44
N GLY A 44 8.37 6.35 -3.26
CA GLY A 44 8.33 7.79 -3.01
C GLY A 44 6.96 8.36 -3.28
N GLU A 45 6.65 9.46 -2.62
CA GLU A 45 5.39 10.17 -2.84
C GLU A 45 5.30 10.66 -4.27
N GLY A 46 4.11 10.52 -4.86
CA GLY A 46 3.88 10.86 -6.25
C GLY A 46 4.13 9.73 -7.23
N GLU A 47 4.72 8.65 -6.78
CA GLU A 47 5.07 7.52 -7.64
C GLU A 47 3.83 6.70 -8.00
N LEU A 48 3.73 6.28 -9.27
CA LEU A 48 2.65 5.42 -9.72
C LEU A 48 3.04 3.97 -9.47
N LEU A 49 2.17 3.24 -8.79
CA LEU A 49 2.45 1.85 -8.41
C LEU A 49 1.31 0.94 -8.82
N GLU A 50 1.66 -0.29 -9.16
CA GLU A 50 0.71 -1.39 -9.30
C GLU A 50 1.01 -2.39 -8.20
N LEU A 51 0.04 -2.63 -7.34
CA LEU A 51 0.22 -3.49 -6.18
C LEU A 51 -0.63 -4.75 -6.29
N HIS A 52 -0.06 -5.85 -5.85
CA HIS A 52 -0.73 -7.15 -5.83
C HIS A 52 -0.81 -7.62 -4.38
N GLY A 53 -1.98 -8.00 -3.93
CA GLY A 53 -2.16 -8.43 -2.55
C GLY A 53 -3.63 -8.65 -2.22
N PHE A 54 -3.98 -8.38 -0.97
CA PHE A 54 -5.31 -8.64 -0.46
C PHE A 54 -5.79 -7.50 0.42
N TYR A 55 -7.11 -7.26 0.38
CA TYR A 55 -7.74 -6.39 1.36
C TYR A 55 -7.87 -7.16 2.67
N VAL A 56 -7.50 -6.52 3.77
CA VAL A 56 -7.62 -7.09 5.11
C VAL A 56 -8.32 -6.09 6.01
N GLU A 57 -9.01 -6.61 7.02
CA GLU A 57 -9.68 -5.76 7.99
C GLU A 57 -8.82 -5.67 9.23
N HIS A 58 -8.38 -4.47 9.56
CA HIS A 58 -7.62 -4.24 10.79
C HIS A 58 -8.58 -3.83 11.88
N ALA A 59 -8.45 -4.43 13.08
CA ALA A 59 -9.40 -4.21 14.16
C ALA A 59 -9.48 -2.74 14.58
N THR A 60 -8.36 -2.03 14.52
CA THR A 60 -8.29 -0.63 14.96
C THR A 60 -8.42 0.35 13.80
N TYR A 61 -7.80 0.06 12.66
CA TYR A 61 -7.67 1.03 11.57
C TYR A 61 -8.59 0.76 10.39
N GLY A 62 -9.41 -0.30 10.45
CA GLY A 62 -10.34 -0.61 9.37
C GLY A 62 -9.67 -1.33 8.22
N GLN A 63 -10.20 -1.12 7.02
CA GLN A 63 -9.72 -1.84 5.84
C GLN A 63 -8.36 -1.33 5.37
N GLN A 64 -7.47 -2.26 5.08
CA GLN A 64 -6.14 -1.96 4.53
C GLN A 64 -5.87 -2.92 3.39
N PHE A 65 -4.98 -2.51 2.48
CA PHE A 65 -4.50 -3.38 1.42
C PHE A 65 -3.13 -3.91 1.81
N LYS A 66 -3.05 -5.23 2.02
CA LYS A 66 -1.79 -5.87 2.36
C LYS A 66 -1.09 -6.27 1.08
N MET A 67 -0.03 -5.55 0.75
CA MET A 67 0.72 -5.77 -0.49
C MET A 67 1.66 -6.96 -0.33
N GLU A 68 1.68 -7.83 -1.35
CA GLU A 68 2.59 -8.96 -1.40
C GLU A 68 3.66 -8.79 -2.46
N SER A 69 3.34 -8.07 -3.54
CA SER A 69 4.33 -7.77 -4.57
C SER A 69 3.94 -6.50 -5.30
N TYR A 70 4.90 -5.92 -5.99
CA TYR A 70 4.66 -4.70 -6.75
C TYR A 70 5.59 -4.61 -7.96
#